data_5accca0646c33de14692ffa4ab45aec0
#
_entry.id   5accca0646c33de14692ffa4ab45aec0
#
_cell.length_a   1.000
_cell.length_b   1.000
_cell.length_c   1.000
_cell.angle_alpha   90.00
_cell.angle_beta   90.00
_cell.angle_gamma   90.00
#
_symmetry.space_group_name_H-M   'P 1'
#
loop_
_entity.id
_entity.type
_entity.pdbx_description
1 polymer ?
#
loop_
_entity_poly.entity_id
_entity_poly.type
_entity_poly.pdbx_seq_one_letter_code
_entity_poly.pdbx_strand_id
1 'polypeptide(L)'
;MGKYMNVINNLFKKYLNDRNEEYKNISQEISKSILFMNEVTQKNELIELSKYSDEMSDLRLLFSKANDLNNKFILIKGDEIIEFQSLFSKFEKGYNSFESLVDKHNQVYLKEKVQNVREMIGKVEGHDLDNQQIICILKDSYNQNVVAGAGTGKTTTIIGKIKYLLKSEQYKPEEILVLSFTHAAASEMKARLQEETSNNICVSTFHRFGYSVLTSVEGKKPNIFTKSASPILEEELRKQLNDFKYKKRFLRFISRQGIHEQTDLSE
;
A
#
# COMPACT_ATOMS: atom_id res chain seq x y z
N MET A 1 48.89 -41.28 16.07
CA MET A 1 47.84 -41.25 15.00
C MET A 1 46.41 -41.34 15.56
N GLY A 2 46.10 -42.25 16.50
CA GLY A 2 44.72 -42.43 16.98
C GLY A 2 44.04 -41.20 17.62
N LYS A 3 44.78 -40.35 18.35
CA LYS A 3 44.22 -39.17 19.02
C LYS A 3 43.76 -38.07 18.03
N TYR A 4 44.50 -37.86 16.95
CA TYR A 4 44.14 -36.90 15.89
C TYR A 4 42.95 -37.39 15.06
N MET A 5 42.86 -38.71 14.79
CA MET A 5 41.75 -39.32 14.07
C MET A 5 40.43 -39.18 14.85
N ASN A 6 40.46 -39.32 16.17
CA ASN A 6 39.28 -39.12 17.03
C ASN A 6 38.80 -37.62 17.01
N VAL A 7 39.73 -36.66 17.00
CA VAL A 7 39.40 -35.23 16.91
C VAL A 7 38.74 -34.93 15.54
N ILE A 8 39.34 -35.44 14.46
CA ILE A 8 38.77 -35.26 13.10
C ILE A 8 37.37 -35.88 13.01
N ASN A 9 37.19 -37.10 13.51
CA ASN A 9 35.88 -37.77 13.50
C ASN A 9 34.83 -37.00 14.33
N ASN A 10 35.20 -36.42 15.49
CA ASN A 10 34.28 -35.63 16.29
C ASN A 10 33.91 -34.30 15.62
N LEU A 11 34.88 -33.63 15.00
CA LEU A 11 34.61 -32.42 14.23
C LEU A 11 33.70 -32.68 13.03
N PHE A 12 33.92 -33.79 12.34
CA PHE A 12 33.14 -34.23 11.21
C PHE A 12 31.69 -34.58 11.62
N LYS A 13 31.52 -35.33 12.74
CA LYS A 13 30.17 -35.60 13.28
C LYS A 13 29.44 -34.35 13.66
N LYS A 14 30.14 -33.41 14.34
CA LYS A 14 29.53 -32.11 14.68
C LYS A 14 29.09 -31.35 13.43
N TYR A 15 29.95 -31.25 12.43
CA TYR A 15 29.62 -30.61 11.15
C TYR A 15 28.37 -31.23 10.49
N LEU A 16 28.25 -32.54 10.50
CA LEU A 16 27.07 -33.26 9.94
C LEU A 16 25.81 -32.96 10.71
N ASN A 17 25.89 -32.96 12.04
CA ASN A 17 24.73 -32.66 12.89
C ASN A 17 24.24 -31.19 12.69
N ASP A 18 25.18 -30.24 12.68
CA ASP A 18 24.86 -28.82 12.44
C ASP A 18 24.20 -28.63 11.07
N ARG A 19 24.65 -29.37 10.05
CA ARG A 19 24.06 -29.33 8.69
C ARG A 19 22.67 -29.94 8.63
N ASN A 20 22.47 -31.09 9.27
CA ASN A 20 21.14 -31.73 9.30
C ASN A 20 20.13 -30.84 10.03
N GLU A 21 20.54 -30.15 11.06
CA GLU A 21 19.69 -29.17 11.76
C GLU A 21 19.33 -27.98 10.85
N GLU A 22 20.29 -27.47 10.05
CA GLU A 22 20.04 -26.42 9.04
C GLU A 22 19.00 -26.87 8.00
N TYR A 23 19.13 -28.09 7.43
CA TYR A 23 18.15 -28.65 6.50
C TYR A 23 16.77 -28.78 7.12
N LYS A 24 16.67 -29.27 8.34
CA LYS A 24 15.41 -29.42 9.07
C LYS A 24 14.72 -28.08 9.33
N ASN A 25 15.47 -27.09 9.75
CA ASN A 25 14.93 -25.76 10.05
C ASN A 25 14.38 -25.10 8.79
N ILE A 26 15.16 -25.10 7.69
CA ILE A 26 14.72 -24.54 6.42
C ILE A 26 13.52 -25.30 5.84
N SER A 27 13.48 -26.64 5.98
CA SER A 27 12.32 -27.45 5.55
C SER A 27 11.04 -27.07 6.27
N GLN A 28 11.12 -26.74 7.57
CA GLN A 28 9.97 -26.28 8.33
C GLN A 28 9.48 -24.90 7.85
N GLU A 29 10.39 -23.97 7.56
CA GLU A 29 10.06 -22.66 7.03
C GLU A 29 9.43 -22.79 5.62
N ILE A 30 9.99 -23.64 4.76
CA ILE A 30 9.42 -23.94 3.43
C ILE A 30 7.99 -24.49 3.54
N SER A 31 7.76 -25.43 4.45
CA SER A 31 6.43 -26.02 4.64
C SER A 31 5.39 -24.96 5.05
N LYS A 32 5.75 -24.06 5.97
CA LYS A 32 4.89 -22.93 6.37
C LYS A 32 4.61 -21.99 5.19
N SER A 33 5.62 -21.72 4.38
CA SER A 33 5.50 -20.84 3.21
C SER A 33 4.62 -21.42 2.11
N ILE A 34 4.69 -22.74 1.89
CA ILE A 34 3.79 -23.44 0.96
C ILE A 34 2.33 -23.33 1.46
N LEU A 35 2.09 -23.52 2.76
CA LEU A 35 0.77 -23.37 3.36
C LEU A 35 0.25 -21.94 3.17
N PHE A 36 1.05 -20.93 3.48
CA PHE A 36 0.70 -19.53 3.28
C PHE A 36 0.30 -19.23 1.83
N MET A 37 1.12 -19.64 0.84
CA MET A 37 0.81 -19.42 -0.58
C MET A 37 -0.51 -20.09 -0.99
N ASN A 38 -0.78 -21.30 -0.48
CA ASN A 38 -2.03 -22.01 -0.73
C ASN A 38 -3.23 -21.31 -0.08
N GLU A 39 -3.11 -20.88 1.17
CA GLU A 39 -4.16 -20.14 1.89
C GLU A 39 -4.52 -18.85 1.18
N VAL A 40 -3.51 -18.08 0.74
CA VAL A 40 -3.74 -16.83 0.01
C VAL A 40 -4.49 -17.09 -1.29
N THR A 41 -4.10 -18.10 -2.07
CA THR A 41 -4.72 -18.40 -3.38
C THR A 41 -6.11 -19.05 -3.29
N GLN A 42 -6.52 -19.51 -2.11
CA GLN A 42 -7.84 -20.10 -1.87
C GLN A 42 -8.88 -19.09 -1.32
N LYS A 43 -8.46 -17.85 -1.04
CA LYS A 43 -9.38 -16.82 -0.54
C LYS A 43 -10.43 -16.47 -1.59
N ASN A 44 -11.67 -16.29 -1.14
CA ASN A 44 -12.76 -15.82 -2.01
C ASN A 44 -12.86 -14.28 -2.00
N GLU A 45 -11.75 -13.63 -2.26
CA GLU A 45 -11.62 -12.16 -2.31
C GLU A 45 -10.58 -11.75 -3.36
N LEU A 46 -10.55 -10.45 -3.70
CA LEU A 46 -9.49 -9.90 -4.53
C LEU A 46 -8.17 -9.90 -3.72
N ILE A 47 -7.17 -10.58 -4.25
CA ILE A 47 -5.87 -10.73 -3.58
C ILE A 47 -4.95 -9.57 -3.99
N GLU A 48 -4.57 -8.73 -3.04
CA GLU A 48 -3.60 -7.66 -3.22
C GLU A 48 -2.28 -8.03 -2.53
N LEU A 49 -1.26 -8.38 -3.31
CA LEU A 49 0.05 -8.78 -2.77
C LEU A 49 0.73 -7.68 -1.95
N SER A 50 0.37 -6.42 -2.14
CA SER A 50 0.84 -5.31 -1.32
C SER A 50 0.44 -5.42 0.16
N LYS A 51 -0.67 -6.11 0.46
CA LYS A 51 -1.11 -6.39 1.84
C LYS A 51 -0.23 -7.44 2.54
N TYR A 52 0.60 -8.15 1.78
CA TYR A 52 1.49 -9.23 2.22
C TYR A 52 2.97 -8.89 1.98
N SER A 53 3.33 -7.60 2.08
CA SER A 53 4.69 -7.12 1.74
C SER A 53 5.78 -7.78 2.58
N ASP A 54 5.52 -8.01 3.86
CA ASP A 54 6.47 -8.61 4.79
C ASP A 54 6.64 -10.10 4.49
N GLU A 55 5.53 -10.82 4.32
CA GLU A 55 5.53 -12.24 3.94
C GLU A 55 6.19 -12.46 2.56
N MET A 56 5.95 -11.55 1.60
CA MET A 56 6.62 -11.62 0.28
C MET A 56 8.14 -11.39 0.39
N SER A 57 8.56 -10.52 1.31
CA SER A 57 9.99 -10.31 1.61
C SER A 57 10.61 -11.54 2.26
N ASP A 58 9.91 -12.15 3.21
CA ASP A 58 10.33 -13.38 3.87
C ASP A 58 10.41 -14.56 2.88
N LEU A 59 9.44 -14.69 1.97
CA LEU A 59 9.47 -15.70 0.90
C LEU A 59 10.70 -15.55 0.00
N ARG A 60 11.07 -14.31 -0.37
CA ARG A 60 12.26 -14.05 -1.19
C ARG A 60 13.54 -14.42 -0.47
N LEU A 61 13.63 -14.05 0.80
CA LEU A 61 14.79 -14.38 1.65
C LEU A 61 14.92 -15.89 1.84
N LEU A 62 13.82 -16.57 2.14
CA LEU A 62 13.77 -18.02 2.29
C LEU A 62 14.15 -18.74 1.00
N PHE A 63 13.63 -18.26 -0.15
CA PHE A 63 13.98 -18.83 -1.45
C PHE A 63 15.49 -18.74 -1.71
N SER A 64 16.10 -17.59 -1.45
CA SER A 64 17.56 -17.41 -1.58
C SER A 64 18.34 -18.38 -0.69
N LYS A 65 18.00 -18.47 0.60
CA LYS A 65 18.64 -19.37 1.56
C LYS A 65 18.49 -20.84 1.16
N ALA A 66 17.29 -21.24 0.78
CA ALA A 66 17.00 -22.63 0.39
C ALA A 66 17.71 -23.02 -0.92
N ASN A 67 17.76 -22.10 -1.89
CA ASN A 67 18.47 -22.30 -3.14
C ASN A 67 19.99 -22.44 -2.91
N ASP A 68 20.56 -21.58 -2.06
CA ASP A 68 21.98 -21.66 -1.69
C ASP A 68 22.30 -23.00 -0.99
N LEU A 69 21.40 -23.45 -0.11
CA LEU A 69 21.55 -24.74 0.57
C LEU A 69 21.43 -25.91 -0.40
N ASN A 70 20.48 -25.87 -1.34
CA ASN A 70 20.27 -26.89 -2.37
C ASN A 70 21.46 -27.00 -3.33
N ASN A 71 22.15 -25.88 -3.63
CA ASN A 71 23.28 -25.81 -4.54
C ASN A 71 24.63 -26.14 -3.87
N LYS A 72 24.70 -26.24 -2.54
CA LYS A 72 25.92 -26.62 -1.85
C LYS A 72 26.25 -28.09 -2.16
N PHE A 73 27.49 -28.32 -2.61
CA PHE A 73 27.99 -29.68 -2.91
C PHE A 73 27.97 -30.52 -1.62
N ILE A 74 27.25 -31.64 -1.65
CA ILE A 74 27.09 -32.54 -0.51
C ILE A 74 27.83 -33.85 -0.79
N LEU A 75 28.86 -34.06 0.00
CA LEU A 75 29.66 -35.30 -0.08
C LEU A 75 28.93 -36.52 0.47
N ILE A 76 27.87 -36.34 1.24
CA ILE A 76 27.14 -37.38 1.95
C ILE A 76 25.64 -37.21 1.67
N LYS A 77 25.03 -38.30 1.18
CA LYS A 77 23.59 -38.39 1.00
C LYS A 77 22.97 -38.94 2.29
N GLY A 78 22.08 -38.14 2.90
CA GLY A 78 21.24 -38.55 4.02
C GLY A 78 19.75 -38.40 3.65
N ASP A 79 18.89 -39.07 4.40
CA ASP A 79 17.44 -39.05 4.14
C ASP A 79 16.87 -37.62 4.25
N GLU A 80 17.38 -36.82 5.18
CA GLU A 80 17.00 -35.43 5.39
C GLU A 80 17.27 -34.55 4.15
N ILE A 81 18.34 -34.84 3.43
CA ILE A 81 18.71 -34.10 2.22
C ILE A 81 17.77 -34.43 1.07
N ILE A 82 17.41 -35.69 0.92
CA ILE A 82 16.47 -36.15 -0.13
C ILE A 82 15.08 -35.54 0.13
N GLU A 83 14.65 -35.54 1.40
CA GLU A 83 13.39 -34.91 1.81
C GLU A 83 13.38 -33.42 1.55
N PHE A 84 14.45 -32.72 1.95
CA PHE A 84 14.64 -31.30 1.66
C PHE A 84 14.57 -31.01 0.16
N GLN A 85 15.31 -31.74 -0.68
CA GLN A 85 15.32 -31.52 -2.13
C GLN A 85 13.93 -31.68 -2.75
N SER A 86 13.20 -32.70 -2.30
CA SER A 86 11.81 -32.92 -2.73
C SER A 86 10.91 -31.75 -2.34
N LEU A 87 11.03 -31.29 -1.11
CA LEU A 87 10.25 -30.18 -0.58
C LEU A 87 10.63 -28.85 -1.25
N PHE A 88 11.94 -28.59 -1.44
CA PHE A 88 12.44 -27.42 -2.14
C PHE A 88 11.94 -27.34 -3.58
N SER A 89 11.94 -28.48 -4.30
CA SER A 89 11.39 -28.51 -5.67
C SER A 89 9.91 -28.12 -5.73
N LYS A 90 9.11 -28.52 -4.74
CA LYS A 90 7.71 -28.07 -4.61
C LYS A 90 7.60 -26.59 -4.31
N PHE A 91 8.41 -26.12 -3.38
CA PHE A 91 8.46 -24.71 -3.00
C PHE A 91 8.89 -23.82 -4.16
N GLU A 92 9.95 -24.19 -4.88
CA GLU A 92 10.44 -23.46 -6.04
C GLU A 92 9.38 -23.31 -7.12
N LYS A 93 8.66 -24.38 -7.44
CA LYS A 93 7.54 -24.33 -8.40
C LYS A 93 6.43 -23.41 -7.90
N GLY A 94 6.04 -23.54 -6.63
CA GLY A 94 5.03 -22.69 -6.00
C GLY A 94 5.45 -21.23 -6.01
N TYR A 95 6.66 -20.92 -5.56
CA TYR A 95 7.22 -19.58 -5.50
C TYR A 95 7.26 -18.91 -6.89
N ASN A 96 7.79 -19.59 -7.89
CA ASN A 96 7.92 -19.06 -9.26
C ASN A 96 6.55 -18.85 -9.95
N SER A 97 5.50 -19.57 -9.54
CA SER A 97 4.16 -19.43 -10.11
C SER A 97 3.21 -18.59 -9.26
N PHE A 98 3.58 -18.21 -8.05
CA PHE A 98 2.65 -17.63 -7.07
C PHE A 98 2.00 -16.34 -7.56
N GLU A 99 2.78 -15.36 -8.04
CA GLU A 99 2.25 -14.12 -8.59
C GLU A 99 1.29 -14.37 -9.76
N SER A 100 1.67 -15.28 -10.68
CA SER A 100 0.83 -15.65 -11.83
C SER A 100 -0.48 -16.36 -11.40
N LEU A 101 -0.45 -17.16 -10.34
CA LEU A 101 -1.63 -17.81 -9.77
C LEU A 101 -2.56 -16.78 -9.13
N VAL A 102 -2.00 -15.80 -8.41
CA VAL A 102 -2.76 -14.68 -7.84
C VAL A 102 -3.40 -13.84 -8.94
N ASP A 103 -2.67 -13.50 -10.00
CA ASP A 103 -3.22 -12.76 -11.13
C ASP A 103 -4.37 -13.51 -11.81
N LYS A 104 -4.20 -14.81 -12.03
CA LYS A 104 -5.23 -15.66 -12.60
C LYS A 104 -6.47 -15.76 -11.70
N HIS A 105 -6.27 -15.93 -10.40
CA HIS A 105 -7.34 -15.90 -9.41
C HIS A 105 -8.10 -14.57 -9.48
N ASN A 106 -7.38 -13.44 -9.44
CA ASN A 106 -7.98 -12.12 -9.51
C ASN A 106 -8.76 -11.88 -10.80
N GLN A 107 -8.28 -12.36 -11.94
CA GLN A 107 -9.00 -12.25 -13.21
C GLN A 107 -10.34 -13.01 -13.17
N VAL A 108 -10.36 -14.23 -12.65
CA VAL A 108 -11.59 -15.03 -12.50
C VAL A 108 -12.53 -14.36 -11.52
N TYR A 109 -12.05 -13.98 -10.35
CA TYR A 109 -12.82 -13.29 -9.32
C TYR A 109 -13.46 -12.01 -9.83
N LEU A 110 -12.69 -11.14 -10.49
CA LEU A 110 -13.19 -9.88 -11.05
C LEU A 110 -14.23 -10.12 -12.13
N LYS A 111 -14.04 -11.12 -13.00
CA LYS A 111 -15.01 -11.44 -14.05
C LYS A 111 -16.38 -11.81 -13.48
N GLU A 112 -16.39 -12.60 -12.40
CA GLU A 112 -17.63 -12.99 -11.72
C GLU A 112 -18.26 -11.81 -10.95
N LYS A 113 -17.46 -11.02 -10.26
CA LYS A 113 -17.94 -9.93 -9.40
C LYS A 113 -18.38 -8.68 -10.15
N VAL A 114 -17.78 -8.38 -11.30
CA VAL A 114 -18.15 -7.20 -12.12
C VAL A 114 -19.63 -7.18 -12.43
N GLN A 115 -20.20 -8.33 -12.82
CA GLN A 115 -21.61 -8.40 -13.15
C GLN A 115 -22.51 -8.18 -11.92
N ASN A 116 -22.17 -8.82 -10.80
CA ASN A 116 -22.92 -8.67 -9.54
C ASN A 116 -22.92 -7.21 -9.05
N VAL A 117 -21.75 -6.56 -9.13
CA VAL A 117 -21.64 -5.15 -8.73
C VAL A 117 -22.40 -4.23 -9.64
N ARG A 118 -22.38 -4.48 -10.96
CA ARG A 118 -23.18 -3.72 -11.94
C ARG A 118 -24.67 -3.78 -11.62
N GLU A 119 -25.18 -4.96 -11.31
CA GLU A 119 -26.58 -5.16 -10.91
C GLU A 119 -26.91 -4.48 -9.58
N MET A 120 -26.00 -4.58 -8.59
CA MET A 120 -26.16 -3.96 -7.28
C MET A 120 -26.19 -2.43 -7.36
N ILE A 121 -25.24 -1.81 -8.06
CA ILE A 121 -25.12 -0.35 -8.16
C ILE A 121 -26.21 0.21 -9.07
N GLY A 122 -26.51 -0.51 -10.16
CA GLY A 122 -27.33 -0.02 -11.28
C GLY A 122 -26.67 1.15 -12.01
N LYS A 123 -27.46 1.97 -12.65
CA LYS A 123 -26.98 3.18 -13.31
C LYS A 123 -26.50 4.21 -12.27
N VAL A 124 -25.47 4.95 -12.62
CA VAL A 124 -24.96 6.10 -11.86
C VAL A 124 -25.14 7.32 -12.76
N GLU A 125 -25.91 8.30 -12.29
CA GLU A 125 -26.27 9.51 -13.07
C GLU A 125 -26.87 9.18 -14.46
N GLY A 126 -27.68 8.12 -14.52
CA GLY A 126 -28.33 7.67 -15.77
C GLY A 126 -27.43 6.84 -16.70
N HIS A 127 -26.14 6.64 -16.38
CA HIS A 127 -25.16 5.93 -17.20
C HIS A 127 -24.75 4.59 -16.59
N ASP A 128 -24.50 3.60 -17.47
CA ASP A 128 -23.88 2.34 -17.06
C ASP A 128 -22.36 2.55 -16.91
N LEU A 129 -21.81 2.02 -15.81
CA LEU A 129 -20.37 2.05 -15.60
C LEU A 129 -19.66 1.00 -16.46
N ASP A 130 -18.50 1.36 -17.02
CA ASP A 130 -17.67 0.41 -17.75
C ASP A 130 -16.95 -0.58 -16.82
N ASN A 131 -16.32 -1.62 -17.39
CA ASN A 131 -15.64 -2.66 -16.61
C ASN A 131 -14.45 -2.11 -15.81
N GLN A 132 -13.72 -1.10 -16.34
CA GLN A 132 -12.58 -0.52 -15.64
C GLN A 132 -13.04 0.30 -14.43
N GLN A 133 -14.14 1.04 -14.58
CA GLN A 133 -14.78 1.78 -13.48
C GLN A 133 -15.27 0.82 -12.39
N ILE A 134 -15.91 -0.29 -12.76
CA ILE A 134 -16.39 -1.30 -11.80
C ILE A 134 -15.22 -2.00 -11.11
N ILE A 135 -14.14 -2.33 -11.83
CA ILE A 135 -12.93 -2.91 -11.22
C ILE A 135 -12.30 -1.91 -10.22
N CYS A 136 -12.28 -0.62 -10.56
CA CYS A 136 -11.83 0.43 -9.65
C CYS A 136 -12.70 0.50 -8.38
N ILE A 137 -14.01 0.33 -8.51
CA ILE A 137 -14.97 0.30 -7.39
C ILE A 137 -14.76 -0.93 -6.52
N LEU A 138 -14.54 -2.11 -7.12
CA LEU A 138 -14.35 -3.38 -6.41
C LEU A 138 -13.05 -3.44 -5.62
N LYS A 139 -11.99 -2.78 -6.10
CA LYS A 139 -10.72 -2.78 -5.38
C LYS A 139 -10.88 -2.11 -4.02
N ASP A 140 -10.52 -2.86 -2.98
CA ASP A 140 -10.54 -2.42 -1.58
C ASP A 140 -9.10 -2.37 -1.05
N SER A 141 -8.34 -1.41 -1.56
CA SER A 141 -6.97 -1.15 -1.14
C SER A 141 -6.94 -0.10 -0.04
N TYR A 142 -6.03 -0.25 0.92
CA TYR A 142 -5.76 0.77 1.94
C TYR A 142 -5.43 2.14 1.29
N ASN A 143 -4.73 2.13 0.18
CA ASN A 143 -4.47 3.30 -0.66
C ASN A 143 -4.77 2.97 -2.12
N GLN A 144 -5.66 3.71 -2.75
CA GLN A 144 -5.99 3.57 -4.16
C GLN A 144 -5.77 4.89 -4.89
N ASN A 145 -4.89 4.86 -5.90
CA ASN A 145 -4.68 5.99 -6.79
C ASN A 145 -5.34 5.69 -8.14
N VAL A 146 -6.29 6.56 -8.56
CA VAL A 146 -7.03 6.42 -9.82
C VAL A 146 -6.56 7.48 -10.80
N VAL A 147 -5.85 7.06 -11.82
CA VAL A 147 -5.37 7.93 -12.90
C VAL A 147 -6.36 7.86 -14.06
N ALA A 148 -6.95 8.99 -14.42
CA ALA A 148 -7.96 9.06 -15.48
C ALA A 148 -7.94 10.42 -16.19
N GLY A 149 -8.12 10.44 -17.49
CA GLY A 149 -8.17 11.65 -18.31
C GLY A 149 -9.37 12.56 -18.02
N ALA A 150 -9.42 13.74 -18.60
CA ALA A 150 -10.58 14.61 -18.53
C ALA A 150 -11.77 13.94 -19.27
N GLY A 151 -12.99 14.02 -18.70
CA GLY A 151 -14.18 13.45 -19.31
C GLY A 151 -14.34 11.93 -19.21
N THR A 152 -13.42 11.20 -18.56
CA THR A 152 -13.49 9.73 -18.43
C THR A 152 -14.42 9.22 -17.33
N GLY A 153 -15.20 10.09 -16.70
CA GLY A 153 -16.14 9.70 -15.65
C GLY A 153 -15.51 9.50 -14.25
N LYS A 154 -14.42 10.22 -13.93
CA LYS A 154 -13.80 10.16 -12.58
C LYS A 154 -14.80 10.39 -11.45
N THR A 155 -15.58 11.45 -11.56
CA THR A 155 -16.58 11.82 -10.54
C THR A 155 -17.68 10.77 -10.45
N THR A 156 -18.17 10.31 -11.59
CA THR A 156 -19.17 9.24 -11.69
C THR A 156 -18.66 7.92 -11.07
N THR A 157 -17.37 7.60 -11.26
CA THR A 157 -16.73 6.44 -10.62
C THR A 157 -16.68 6.58 -9.10
N ILE A 158 -16.35 7.78 -8.57
CA ILE A 158 -16.37 8.05 -7.13
C ILE A 158 -17.78 7.91 -6.55
N ILE A 159 -18.80 8.45 -7.23
CA ILE A 159 -20.21 8.29 -6.84
C ILE A 159 -20.59 6.82 -6.85
N GLY A 160 -20.21 6.08 -7.89
CA GLY A 160 -20.42 4.64 -7.98
C GLY A 160 -19.76 3.86 -6.84
N LYS A 161 -18.51 4.22 -6.43
CA LYS A 161 -17.82 3.62 -5.28
C LYS A 161 -18.59 3.86 -3.98
N ILE A 162 -19.03 5.07 -3.73
CA ILE A 162 -19.79 5.41 -2.52
C ILE A 162 -21.14 4.65 -2.52
N LYS A 163 -21.83 4.61 -3.65
CA LYS A 163 -23.08 3.85 -3.81
C LYS A 163 -22.89 2.36 -3.54
N TYR A 164 -21.75 1.79 -3.99
CA TYR A 164 -21.37 0.41 -3.70
C TYR A 164 -21.11 0.18 -2.22
N LEU A 165 -20.30 1.04 -1.56
CA LEU A 165 -19.97 0.92 -0.14
C LEU A 165 -21.21 0.97 0.75
N LEU A 166 -22.18 1.82 0.42
CA LEU A 166 -23.45 1.93 1.14
C LEU A 166 -24.35 0.73 0.90
N LYS A 167 -24.52 0.29 -0.38
CA LYS A 167 -25.37 -0.84 -0.72
C LYS A 167 -24.84 -2.19 -0.27
N SER A 168 -23.53 -2.34 -0.16
CA SER A 168 -22.87 -3.52 0.40
C SER A 168 -22.80 -3.51 1.93
N GLU A 169 -23.33 -2.47 2.59
CA GLU A 169 -23.33 -2.28 4.04
C GLU A 169 -21.94 -2.32 4.69
N GLN A 170 -20.89 -2.07 3.90
CA GLN A 170 -19.51 -2.04 4.38
C GLN A 170 -19.24 -0.81 5.25
N TYR A 171 -19.88 0.32 4.92
CA TYR A 171 -19.73 1.58 5.63
C TYR A 171 -21.06 2.29 5.76
N LYS A 172 -21.23 3.00 6.87
CA LYS A 172 -22.35 3.92 7.08
C LYS A 172 -22.06 5.28 6.44
N PRO A 173 -23.08 6.09 6.11
CA PRO A 173 -22.87 7.41 5.52
C PRO A 173 -21.94 8.33 6.32
N GLU A 174 -21.97 8.27 7.66
CA GLU A 174 -21.15 9.06 8.58
C GLU A 174 -19.67 8.64 8.62
N GLU A 175 -19.36 7.45 8.12
CA GLU A 175 -17.99 6.92 8.04
C GLU A 175 -17.31 7.27 6.71
N ILE A 176 -18.06 7.91 5.78
CA ILE A 176 -17.56 8.30 4.47
C ILE A 176 -17.29 9.80 4.42
N LEU A 177 -16.06 10.17 4.16
CA LEU A 177 -15.63 11.55 3.94
C LEU A 177 -15.15 11.75 2.51
N VAL A 178 -15.75 12.71 1.81
CA VAL A 178 -15.31 13.11 0.47
C VAL A 178 -14.65 14.49 0.55
N LEU A 179 -13.42 14.58 0.09
CA LEU A 179 -12.67 15.82 0.07
C LEU A 179 -12.48 16.32 -1.36
N SER A 180 -12.75 17.60 -1.57
CA SER A 180 -12.55 18.28 -2.83
C SER A 180 -11.63 19.49 -2.68
N PHE A 181 -11.04 19.95 -3.78
CA PHE A 181 -10.12 21.07 -3.74
C PHE A 181 -10.86 22.42 -3.62
N THR A 182 -11.96 22.60 -4.33
CA THR A 182 -12.70 23.86 -4.34
C THR A 182 -14.09 23.73 -3.69
N HIS A 183 -14.62 24.82 -3.20
CA HIS A 183 -15.98 24.87 -2.65
C HIS A 183 -17.04 24.54 -3.71
N ALA A 184 -16.86 25.01 -4.94
CA ALA A 184 -17.78 24.72 -6.03
C ALA A 184 -17.84 23.21 -6.32
N ALA A 185 -16.68 22.55 -6.47
CA ALA A 185 -16.61 21.10 -6.69
C ALA A 185 -17.13 20.29 -5.50
N ALA A 186 -16.91 20.75 -4.26
CA ALA A 186 -17.49 20.09 -3.08
C ALA A 186 -19.03 20.21 -3.05
N SER A 187 -19.57 21.36 -3.41
CA SER A 187 -21.02 21.59 -3.46
C SER A 187 -21.69 20.77 -4.57
N GLU A 188 -21.08 20.73 -5.75
CA GLU A 188 -21.54 19.90 -6.87
C GLU A 188 -21.51 18.40 -6.49
N MET A 189 -20.40 17.92 -5.94
CA MET A 189 -20.28 16.51 -5.49
C MET A 189 -21.34 16.18 -4.44
N LYS A 190 -21.60 17.07 -3.50
CA LYS A 190 -22.62 16.88 -2.46
C LYS A 190 -24.02 16.74 -3.08
N ALA A 191 -24.39 17.61 -4.03
CA ALA A 191 -25.68 17.56 -4.70
C ALA A 191 -25.86 16.25 -5.47
N ARG A 192 -24.86 15.85 -6.26
CA ARG A 192 -24.86 14.59 -7.04
C ARG A 192 -24.96 13.35 -6.15
N LEU A 193 -24.24 13.32 -5.03
CA LEU A 193 -24.31 12.21 -4.05
C LEU A 193 -25.69 12.14 -3.38
N GLN A 194 -26.28 13.28 -3.02
CA GLN A 194 -27.60 13.33 -2.42
C GLN A 194 -28.67 12.78 -3.37
N GLU A 195 -28.58 13.11 -4.66
CA GLU A 195 -29.49 12.62 -5.70
C GLU A 195 -29.34 11.10 -5.89
N GLU A 196 -28.11 10.59 -5.95
CA GLU A 196 -27.83 9.19 -6.27
C GLU A 196 -27.99 8.22 -5.09
N THR A 197 -27.78 8.67 -3.86
CA THR A 197 -27.76 7.79 -2.68
C THR A 197 -28.87 8.10 -1.67
N SER A 198 -29.52 9.26 -1.77
CA SER A 198 -30.47 9.78 -0.77
C SER A 198 -29.88 9.88 0.65
N ASN A 199 -28.56 9.81 0.79
CA ASN A 199 -27.84 9.86 2.07
C ASN A 199 -27.08 11.19 2.23
N ASN A 200 -26.91 11.63 3.46
CA ASN A 200 -26.14 12.83 3.78
C ASN A 200 -24.67 12.47 4.02
N ILE A 201 -23.93 12.31 2.94
CA ILE A 201 -22.49 12.06 2.97
C ILE A 201 -21.72 13.35 3.33
N CYS A 202 -20.69 13.24 4.14
CA CYS A 202 -19.83 14.38 4.48
C CYS A 202 -18.94 14.74 3.27
N VAL A 203 -19.26 15.85 2.59
CA VAL A 203 -18.45 16.39 1.48
C VAL A 203 -17.90 17.75 1.91
N SER A 204 -16.58 17.93 1.84
CA SER A 204 -15.92 19.15 2.32
C SER A 204 -14.70 19.51 1.47
N THR A 205 -14.16 20.71 1.66
CA THR A 205 -12.79 21.02 1.21
C THR A 205 -11.77 20.67 2.31
N PHE A 206 -10.50 20.44 1.92
CA PHE A 206 -9.43 20.19 2.89
C PHE A 206 -9.36 21.26 3.99
N HIS A 207 -9.44 22.53 3.61
CA HIS A 207 -9.38 23.63 4.57
C HIS A 207 -10.56 23.63 5.54
N ARG A 208 -11.78 23.43 5.04
CA ARG A 208 -12.98 23.38 5.86
C ARG A 208 -12.98 22.16 6.79
N PHE A 209 -12.54 21.01 6.30
CA PHE A 209 -12.40 19.82 7.12
C PHE A 209 -11.35 20.04 8.23
N GLY A 210 -10.14 20.53 7.88
CA GLY A 210 -9.11 20.85 8.86
C GLY A 210 -9.59 21.84 9.92
N TYR A 211 -10.35 22.87 9.51
CA TYR A 211 -10.97 23.81 10.45
C TYR A 211 -11.96 23.13 11.39
N SER A 212 -12.79 22.21 10.88
CA SER A 212 -13.75 21.47 11.71
C SER A 212 -13.04 20.56 12.72
N VAL A 213 -11.95 19.89 12.32
CA VAL A 213 -11.13 19.07 13.22
C VAL A 213 -10.52 19.91 14.34
N LEU A 214 -9.90 21.05 14.01
CA LEU A 214 -9.33 21.96 15.00
C LEU A 214 -10.41 22.47 15.97
N THR A 215 -11.58 22.86 15.46
CA THR A 215 -12.71 23.29 16.28
C THR A 215 -13.16 22.21 17.25
N SER A 216 -13.20 20.97 16.79
CA SER A 216 -13.61 19.82 17.60
C SER A 216 -12.58 19.49 18.70
N VAL A 217 -11.29 19.56 18.39
CA VAL A 217 -10.20 19.24 19.33
C VAL A 217 -10.02 20.35 20.37
N GLU A 218 -10.05 21.62 19.94
CA GLU A 218 -9.82 22.75 20.84
C GLU A 218 -11.09 23.22 21.59
N GLY A 219 -12.26 22.70 21.23
CA GLY A 219 -13.54 23.07 21.80
C GLY A 219 -13.98 24.53 21.48
N LYS A 220 -13.23 25.22 20.63
CA LYS A 220 -13.50 26.61 20.19
C LYS A 220 -13.12 26.79 18.72
N LYS A 221 -13.78 27.72 18.05
CA LYS A 221 -13.45 28.06 16.66
C LYS A 221 -12.06 28.70 16.59
N PRO A 222 -11.13 28.17 15.79
CA PRO A 222 -9.83 28.81 15.58
C PRO A 222 -10.01 30.22 14.98
N ASN A 223 -9.18 31.15 15.42
CA ASN A 223 -9.11 32.44 14.76
C ASN A 223 -8.48 32.33 13.39
N ILE A 224 -9.23 32.64 12.34
CA ILE A 224 -8.69 32.67 10.99
C ILE A 224 -8.00 34.02 10.78
N PHE A 225 -6.72 33.93 10.43
CA PHE A 225 -5.97 35.14 10.06
C PHE A 225 -6.40 35.56 8.64
N THR A 226 -7.12 36.66 8.55
CA THR A 226 -7.70 37.16 7.29
C THR A 226 -6.82 38.19 6.58
N LYS A 227 -5.75 38.67 7.24
CA LYS A 227 -4.79 39.63 6.65
C LYS A 227 -3.71 38.85 5.86
N SER A 228 -2.97 39.57 5.00
CA SER A 228 -1.81 38.99 4.34
C SER A 228 -0.85 38.32 5.32
N ALA A 229 -0.39 37.13 5.00
CA ALA A 229 0.60 36.43 5.82
C ALA A 229 2.00 37.07 5.73
N SER A 230 2.23 37.95 4.73
CA SER A 230 3.53 38.54 4.47
C SER A 230 4.15 39.27 5.67
N PRO A 231 3.44 40.11 6.44
CA PRO A 231 4.04 40.77 7.59
C PRO A 231 4.47 39.78 8.69
N ILE A 232 3.70 38.73 8.92
CA ILE A 232 4.02 37.71 9.92
C ILE A 232 5.24 36.88 9.47
N LEU A 233 5.26 36.48 8.19
CA LEU A 233 6.39 35.76 7.62
C LEU A 233 7.66 36.60 7.64
N GLU A 234 7.54 37.89 7.36
CA GLU A 234 8.67 38.82 7.41
C GLU A 234 9.20 38.99 8.85
N GLU A 235 8.32 39.16 9.83
CA GLU A 235 8.72 39.27 11.23
C GLU A 235 9.40 37.96 11.71
N GLU A 236 8.82 36.81 11.40
CA GLU A 236 9.37 35.52 11.80
C GLU A 236 10.69 35.24 11.07
N LEU A 237 10.78 35.56 9.79
CA LEU A 237 12.02 35.44 9.02
C LEU A 237 13.12 36.33 9.60
N ARG A 238 12.81 37.58 9.98
CA ARG A 238 13.75 38.48 10.65
C ARG A 238 14.27 37.90 11.97
N LYS A 239 13.39 37.30 12.79
CA LYS A 239 13.79 36.62 14.02
C LYS A 239 14.74 35.45 13.74
N GLN A 240 14.39 34.60 12.77
CA GLN A 240 15.18 33.43 12.44
C GLN A 240 16.54 33.77 11.78
N LEU A 241 16.62 34.88 11.01
CA LEU A 241 17.87 35.34 10.41
C LEU A 241 18.89 35.89 11.41
N ASN A 242 18.49 36.12 12.67
CA ASN A 242 19.44 36.42 13.75
C ASN A 242 20.26 35.19 14.16
N ASP A 243 19.76 33.98 13.93
CA ASP A 243 20.53 32.76 14.10
C ASP A 243 21.49 32.58 12.92
N PHE A 244 22.81 32.55 13.22
CA PHE A 244 23.86 32.43 12.20
C PHE A 244 23.75 31.13 11.38
N LYS A 245 23.35 30.03 12.01
CA LYS A 245 23.22 28.73 11.36
C LYS A 245 22.02 28.73 10.41
N TYR A 246 20.90 29.30 10.82
CA TYR A 246 19.70 29.49 9.98
C TYR A 246 20.00 30.41 8.79
N LYS A 247 20.61 31.59 9.03
CA LYS A 247 21.01 32.55 8.00
C LYS A 247 21.89 31.92 6.93
N LYS A 248 22.89 31.12 7.31
CA LYS A 248 23.77 30.43 6.36
C LYS A 248 23.01 29.40 5.50
N ARG A 249 22.04 28.68 6.08
CA ARG A 249 21.18 27.72 5.35
C ARG A 249 20.24 28.44 4.39
N PHE A 250 19.64 29.52 4.83
CA PHE A 250 18.72 30.35 4.04
C PHE A 250 19.43 30.97 2.83
N LEU A 251 20.59 31.56 3.00
CA LEU A 251 21.40 32.12 1.92
C LEU A 251 21.78 31.05 0.89
N ARG A 252 22.15 29.84 1.33
CA ARG A 252 22.41 28.73 0.41
C ARG A 252 21.17 28.32 -0.39
N PHE A 253 20.00 28.34 0.22
CA PHE A 253 18.75 28.03 -0.44
C PHE A 253 18.44 29.06 -1.53
N ILE A 254 18.48 30.36 -1.20
CA ILE A 254 18.24 31.45 -2.15
C ILE A 254 19.22 31.40 -3.32
N SER A 255 20.50 31.23 -3.04
CA SER A 255 21.54 31.10 -4.07
C SER A 255 21.29 29.94 -5.04
N ARG A 256 20.77 28.81 -4.55
CA ARG A 256 20.42 27.65 -5.40
C ARG A 256 19.17 27.88 -6.26
N GLN A 257 18.27 28.76 -5.85
CA GLN A 257 17.06 29.12 -6.61
C GLN A 257 17.33 30.18 -7.70
N GLY A 258 18.58 30.63 -7.85
CA GLY A 258 18.93 31.63 -8.86
C GLY A 258 18.37 33.02 -8.57
N ILE A 259 17.92 33.28 -7.34
CA ILE A 259 17.49 34.59 -6.88
C ILE A 259 18.77 35.39 -6.62
N HIS A 260 19.30 35.99 -7.65
CA HIS A 260 20.40 36.96 -7.58
C HIS A 260 19.83 38.37 -7.42
N GLU A 261 20.61 39.24 -6.77
CA GLU A 261 20.36 40.68 -6.54
C GLU A 261 20.08 41.45 -7.84
N GLN A 262 18.95 41.22 -8.49
CA GLN A 262 18.43 42.06 -9.56
C GLN A 262 16.91 42.27 -9.37
N THR A 263 16.53 42.66 -8.20
CA THR A 263 15.27 43.38 -8.01
C THR A 263 15.62 44.70 -7.35
N ASP A 264 15.61 45.75 -8.15
CA ASP A 264 15.49 47.11 -7.67
C ASP A 264 14.38 47.15 -6.63
N LEU A 265 14.77 47.39 -5.39
CA LEU A 265 13.85 47.67 -4.29
C LEU A 265 13.51 49.17 -4.36
N SER A 266 12.98 49.61 -5.50
CA SER A 266 12.36 50.92 -5.61
C SER A 266 10.98 50.75 -6.20
N GLU A 267 10.03 50.37 -5.29
CA GLU A 267 8.64 50.85 -5.25
C GLU A 267 7.96 50.26 -4.00
#